data_cadf2836862dc34964b61114d15c0603
#
_entry.id   cadf2836862dc34964b61114d15c0603
#
_cell.length_a   1.000
_cell.length_b   1.000
_cell.length_c   1.000
_cell.angle_alpha   90.00
_cell.angle_beta   90.00
_cell.angle_gamma   90.00
#
_symmetry.space_group_name_H-M   'P 1'
#
loop_
_entity.id
_entity.type
_entity.pdbx_description
1 polymer ?
#
loop_
_entity_poly.entity_id
_entity_poly.type
_entity_poly.pdbx_seq_one_letter_code
_entity_poly.pdbx_strand_id
1 'polypeptide(L)'
;IRSRRKIFNREKRDLNRRRADDFRELNLGDRVVHMDQGIGIFRGLLEIETDGAKPQEVLVIEYEDEAKLYVPLEQAHLVSRYIGSGNKAPPIDRLGGKRWISRKAKVEKSIMDYASQLIKTHAERNTFKSYKHLPDTKWQLEFENSFPYRETTDQITAINQTKTDMENDQPMDRLICGDVGFGKTEIAIRAIFKSVMSDKQVALLCPTTVLAQQHYDTLKSRLSEYPINVELLSRFKTQKEQKETIKGIRNGSTDIVVGTHRLVSKDVKFKNIGLAIIDEEQRFGVKHKERFKEMFHLIDVLTLSATPIPRTLYLSLMGVKDMSTIDTPPPGRSAVETSICQYDEDIISNYINRELKRGGQVFFLHNRVKTIKRMKNLLEELAPNAKIEIGHGQMEESSLEDIMHQFIHKKIDILVCTTIIESGIDIPNANTIIIDRADRFGLADLYQLRGRVGRSGRKAYALLMLPNSLISTGDARKRINAIKQYTELGSGFKIAMRDLEIRGAGNLLGTQQSGHIGAVGFELYCKLLKQSVDRLNGNVNSGRAECSIHLDFIITNEAEYYQNEEKSLPAFIPASYLDETKIRIAAYRQISELSTIKELK
;
A
#
# COMPACT_ATOMS: atom_id res chain seq x y z
N ILE A 1 -25.61 17.89 11.84
CA ILE A 1 -26.03 17.00 10.70
C ILE A 1 -25.55 17.60 9.38
N ARG A 2 -25.69 18.93 9.11
CA ARG A 2 -25.21 19.55 7.85
C ARG A 2 -23.69 19.58 7.69
N SER A 3 -22.92 19.69 8.77
CA SER A 3 -21.44 19.67 8.72
C SER A 3 -20.88 18.26 8.47
N ARG A 4 -21.48 17.21 9.04
CA ARG A 4 -21.10 15.81 8.75
C ARG A 4 -21.32 15.39 7.29
N ARG A 5 -22.41 15.88 6.65
CA ARG A 5 -22.64 15.63 5.19
C ARG A 5 -21.60 16.30 4.30
N LYS A 6 -21.08 17.50 4.67
CA LYS A 6 -20.01 18.16 3.90
C LYS A 6 -18.67 17.43 4.00
N ILE A 7 -18.37 16.81 5.14
CA ILE A 7 -17.14 16.04 5.36
C ILE A 7 -17.20 14.73 4.56
N PHE A 8 -18.31 14.00 4.60
CA PHE A 8 -18.49 12.75 3.85
C PHE A 8 -18.39 12.94 2.32
N ASN A 9 -18.88 14.06 1.79
CA ASN A 9 -18.75 14.41 0.38
C ASN A 9 -17.34 14.86 -0.02
N ARG A 10 -16.54 15.38 0.92
CA ARG A 10 -15.14 15.72 0.68
C ARG A 10 -14.27 14.45 0.62
N GLU A 11 -14.51 13.48 1.48
CA GLU A 11 -13.79 12.18 1.50
C GLU A 11 -14.02 11.37 0.23
N LYS A 12 -15.27 11.32 -0.28
CA LYS A 12 -15.56 10.72 -1.60
C LYS A 12 -14.87 11.46 -2.74
N ARG A 13 -14.74 12.79 -2.68
CA ARG A 13 -14.01 13.58 -3.69
C ARG A 13 -12.51 13.29 -3.70
N ASP A 14 -11.89 13.04 -2.56
CA ASP A 14 -10.46 12.75 -2.48
C ASP A 14 -10.11 11.32 -2.91
N LEU A 15 -10.94 10.32 -2.58
CA LEU A 15 -10.84 8.96 -3.14
C LEU A 15 -10.99 8.95 -4.66
N ASN A 16 -11.87 9.76 -5.16
CA ASN A 16 -12.15 9.89 -6.59
C ASN A 16 -11.07 10.67 -7.34
N ARG A 17 -10.45 11.68 -6.73
CA ARG A 17 -9.29 12.37 -7.29
C ARG A 17 -8.09 11.43 -7.51
N ARG A 18 -7.91 10.42 -6.65
CA ARG A 18 -6.82 9.44 -6.74
C ARG A 18 -6.98 8.45 -7.88
N ARG A 19 -8.24 8.06 -8.21
CA ARG A 19 -8.53 7.22 -9.38
C ARG A 19 -8.37 7.96 -10.71
N ALA A 20 -8.55 9.28 -10.69
CA ALA A 20 -8.30 10.16 -11.84
C ALA A 20 -6.84 10.23 -12.26
N ASP A 21 -5.91 9.99 -11.34
CA ASP A 21 -4.46 10.01 -11.61
C ASP A 21 -4.01 8.83 -12.47
N ASP A 22 -4.76 7.70 -12.54
CA ASP A 22 -4.39 6.53 -13.37
C ASP A 22 -4.32 6.85 -14.87
N PHE A 23 -5.18 7.76 -15.34
CA PHE A 23 -5.16 8.16 -16.77
C PHE A 23 -4.11 9.21 -17.09
N ARG A 24 -3.61 9.94 -16.08
CA ARG A 24 -2.48 10.88 -16.25
C ARG A 24 -1.17 10.17 -16.61
N GLU A 25 -1.13 8.84 -16.45
CA GLU A 25 0.08 8.04 -16.66
C GLU A 25 0.16 7.32 -18.00
N LEU A 26 -0.85 7.41 -18.89
CA LEU A 26 -0.74 6.86 -20.24
C LEU A 26 0.18 7.71 -21.11
N ASN A 27 1.29 7.11 -21.54
CA ASN A 27 2.23 7.73 -22.45
C ASN A 27 2.05 7.20 -23.87
N LEU A 28 2.40 8.02 -24.84
CA LEU A 28 2.44 7.60 -26.24
C LEU A 28 3.29 6.33 -26.39
N GLY A 29 2.71 5.30 -27.03
CA GLY A 29 3.37 4.01 -27.23
C GLY A 29 3.11 2.99 -26.12
N ASP A 30 2.43 3.36 -25.02
CA ASP A 30 2.03 2.40 -23.98
C ASP A 30 1.03 1.38 -24.56
N ARG A 31 1.16 0.13 -24.10
CA ARG A 31 0.13 -0.88 -24.38
C ARG A 31 -1.08 -0.67 -23.50
N VAL A 32 -2.25 -0.73 -24.13
CA VAL A 32 -3.55 -0.59 -23.48
C VAL A 32 -4.45 -1.77 -23.80
N VAL A 33 -5.41 -2.03 -22.95
CA VAL A 33 -6.42 -3.05 -23.12
C VAL A 33 -7.78 -2.37 -23.29
N HIS A 34 -8.41 -2.56 -24.42
CA HIS A 34 -9.83 -2.27 -24.60
C HIS A 34 -10.64 -3.52 -24.23
N MET A 35 -11.66 -3.37 -23.38
CA MET A 35 -12.41 -4.52 -22.84
C MET A 35 -12.94 -5.47 -23.91
N ASP A 36 -13.35 -4.94 -25.07
CA ASP A 36 -14.00 -5.72 -26.13
C ASP A 36 -13.08 -5.98 -27.32
N GLN A 37 -12.07 -5.13 -27.55
CA GLN A 37 -11.21 -5.21 -28.73
C GLN A 37 -9.81 -5.74 -28.44
N GLY A 38 -9.44 -5.88 -27.16
CA GLY A 38 -8.16 -6.47 -26.76
C GLY A 38 -7.02 -5.48 -26.63
N ILE A 39 -5.81 -5.99 -26.82
CA ILE A 39 -4.57 -5.27 -26.56
C ILE A 39 -4.15 -4.49 -27.79
N GLY A 40 -3.98 -3.17 -27.63
CA GLY A 40 -3.46 -2.26 -28.67
C GLY A 40 -2.37 -1.33 -28.11
N ILE A 41 -1.93 -0.39 -28.93
CA ILE A 41 -0.95 0.64 -28.59
C ILE A 41 -1.63 2.00 -28.53
N PHE A 42 -1.48 2.71 -27.42
CA PHE A 42 -1.99 4.06 -27.28
C PHE A 42 -1.18 5.05 -28.11
N ARG A 43 -1.85 5.75 -29.04
CA ARG A 43 -1.24 6.72 -29.95
C ARG A 43 -1.54 8.17 -29.56
N GLY A 44 -2.25 8.39 -28.46
CA GLY A 44 -2.55 9.72 -27.94
C GLY A 44 -4.01 10.12 -28.05
N LEU A 45 -4.25 11.38 -27.84
CA LEU A 45 -5.56 12.04 -28.04
C LEU A 45 -5.54 12.72 -29.40
N LEU A 46 -6.63 12.63 -30.14
CA LEU A 46 -6.83 13.28 -31.41
C LEU A 46 -8.17 14.02 -31.36
N GLU A 47 -8.20 15.21 -31.92
CA GLU A 47 -9.45 15.90 -32.23
C GLU A 47 -9.90 15.47 -33.62
N ILE A 48 -11.10 14.90 -33.71
CA ILE A 48 -11.72 14.53 -35.00
C ILE A 48 -12.75 15.61 -35.34
N GLU A 49 -12.54 16.26 -36.47
CA GLU A 49 -13.52 17.13 -37.09
C GLU A 49 -14.49 16.28 -37.91
N THR A 50 -15.75 16.29 -37.54
CA THR A 50 -16.85 15.75 -38.36
C THR A 50 -17.48 16.91 -39.11
N ASP A 51 -17.86 16.74 -40.38
CA ASP A 51 -18.39 17.80 -41.24
C ASP A 51 -19.47 18.63 -40.53
N GLY A 52 -19.14 19.91 -40.26
CA GLY A 52 -20.03 20.87 -39.60
C GLY A 52 -20.10 20.81 -38.07
N ALA A 53 -19.38 19.89 -37.39
CA ALA A 53 -19.39 19.71 -35.95
C ALA A 53 -18.18 20.37 -35.28
N LYS A 54 -18.28 20.67 -33.96
CA LYS A 54 -17.12 20.98 -33.16
C LYS A 54 -16.20 19.77 -33.08
N PRO A 55 -14.85 19.99 -33.02
CA PRO A 55 -13.89 18.89 -32.89
C PRO A 55 -14.20 18.03 -31.65
N GLN A 56 -14.24 16.71 -31.85
CA GLN A 56 -14.43 15.75 -30.77
C GLN A 56 -13.09 15.14 -30.38
N GLU A 57 -12.75 15.20 -29.11
CA GLU A 57 -11.55 14.53 -28.57
C GLU A 57 -11.81 13.02 -28.40
N VAL A 58 -10.89 12.21 -28.96
CA VAL A 58 -10.92 10.76 -28.88
C VAL A 58 -9.57 10.18 -28.50
N LEU A 59 -9.61 9.02 -27.82
CA LEU A 59 -8.44 8.20 -27.58
C LEU A 59 -8.14 7.38 -28.83
N VAL A 60 -6.91 7.39 -29.31
CA VAL A 60 -6.47 6.60 -30.47
C VAL A 60 -5.71 5.39 -30.02
N ILE A 61 -6.22 4.21 -30.36
CA ILE A 61 -5.58 2.91 -30.09
C ILE A 61 -5.30 2.23 -31.42
N GLU A 62 -4.04 1.86 -31.62
CA GLU A 62 -3.58 1.14 -32.82
C GLU A 62 -3.50 -0.35 -32.54
N TYR A 63 -4.00 -1.14 -33.47
CA TYR A 63 -4.05 -2.60 -33.45
C TYR A 63 -3.18 -3.19 -34.55
N GLU A 64 -3.22 -4.53 -34.72
CA GLU A 64 -2.55 -5.24 -35.82
C GLU A 64 -3.01 -4.67 -37.18
N ASP A 65 -2.15 -4.75 -38.19
CA ASP A 65 -2.39 -4.20 -39.54
C ASP A 65 -2.62 -2.67 -39.58
N GLU A 66 -2.03 -1.93 -38.60
CA GLU A 66 -2.18 -0.45 -38.47
C GLU A 66 -3.64 0.02 -38.31
N ALA A 67 -4.56 -0.88 -37.98
CA ALA A 67 -5.94 -0.54 -37.74
C ALA A 67 -6.08 0.35 -36.50
N LYS A 68 -6.85 1.43 -36.59
CA LYS A 68 -7.04 2.40 -35.48
C LYS A 68 -8.46 2.33 -34.96
N LEU A 69 -8.56 2.29 -33.62
CA LEU A 69 -9.81 2.46 -32.89
C LEU A 69 -9.84 3.85 -32.27
N TYR A 70 -10.89 4.58 -32.54
CA TYR A 70 -11.15 5.89 -31.94
C TYR A 70 -12.18 5.72 -30.85
N VAL A 71 -11.75 5.94 -29.59
CA VAL A 71 -12.61 5.76 -28.42
C VAL A 71 -13.00 7.14 -27.88
N PRO A 72 -14.29 7.49 -27.90
CA PRO A 72 -14.79 8.73 -27.31
C PRO A 72 -14.45 8.82 -25.83
N LEU A 73 -14.31 10.04 -25.29
CA LEU A 73 -13.94 10.25 -23.87
C LEU A 73 -14.95 9.63 -22.91
N GLU A 74 -16.23 9.61 -23.26
CA GLU A 74 -17.32 9.00 -22.48
C GLU A 74 -17.13 7.48 -22.31
N GLN A 75 -16.44 6.84 -23.27
CA GLN A 75 -16.12 5.42 -23.27
C GLN A 75 -14.69 5.12 -22.77
N ALA A 76 -13.98 6.10 -22.26
CA ALA A 76 -12.63 5.92 -21.74
C ALA A 76 -12.52 4.88 -20.59
N HIS A 77 -13.61 4.56 -19.92
CA HIS A 77 -13.70 3.50 -18.92
C HIS A 77 -13.53 2.08 -19.47
N LEU A 78 -13.66 1.90 -20.81
CA LEU A 78 -13.40 0.62 -21.48
C LEU A 78 -11.92 0.38 -21.75
N VAL A 79 -11.09 1.41 -21.57
CA VAL A 79 -9.64 1.36 -21.84
C VAL A 79 -8.86 1.38 -20.55
N SER A 80 -7.96 0.41 -20.38
CA SER A 80 -7.07 0.34 -19.23
C SER A 80 -5.63 0.15 -19.70
N ARG A 81 -4.66 0.51 -18.83
CA ARG A 81 -3.24 0.25 -19.12
C ARG A 81 -2.96 -1.24 -19.04
N TYR A 82 -2.20 -1.78 -20.00
CA TYR A 82 -1.78 -3.17 -19.94
C TYR A 82 -0.64 -3.35 -18.93
N ILE A 83 -0.89 -4.14 -17.90
CA ILE A 83 0.11 -4.60 -16.93
C ILE A 83 0.19 -6.12 -17.05
N GLY A 84 1.29 -6.62 -17.60
CA GLY A 84 1.47 -8.04 -17.88
C GLY A 84 2.16 -8.83 -16.77
N SER A 85 2.49 -10.08 -17.05
CA SER A 85 3.13 -11.00 -16.10
C SER A 85 4.66 -11.00 -16.14
N GLY A 86 5.31 -10.19 -16.97
CA GLY A 86 6.78 -10.17 -17.11
C GLY A 86 7.27 -9.21 -18.20
N ASN A 87 8.58 -9.24 -18.48
CA ASN A 87 9.26 -8.31 -19.39
C ASN A 87 8.92 -8.50 -20.89
N LYS A 88 8.21 -9.55 -21.28
CA LYS A 88 7.81 -9.74 -22.68
C LYS A 88 6.50 -8.99 -22.93
N ALA A 89 6.59 -8.04 -23.84
CA ALA A 89 5.42 -7.33 -24.32
C ALA A 89 4.47 -8.31 -25.07
N PRO A 90 3.14 -8.35 -24.77
CA PRO A 90 2.21 -9.19 -25.47
C PRO A 90 2.10 -8.77 -26.93
N PRO A 91 1.75 -9.68 -27.84
CA PRO A 91 1.36 -9.29 -29.19
C PRO A 91 0.13 -8.38 -29.12
N ILE A 92 0.06 -7.43 -30.04
CA ILE A 92 -1.16 -6.64 -30.26
C ILE A 92 -2.23 -7.51 -30.89
N ASP A 93 -3.49 -7.22 -30.60
CA ASP A 93 -4.61 -7.97 -31.16
C ASP A 93 -5.05 -7.35 -32.50
N ARG A 94 -5.82 -8.12 -33.25
CA ARG A 94 -6.49 -7.63 -34.46
C ARG A 94 -7.86 -7.09 -34.11
N LEU A 95 -8.19 -5.90 -34.59
CA LEU A 95 -9.49 -5.28 -34.38
C LEU A 95 -10.63 -6.17 -34.92
N GLY A 96 -11.64 -6.46 -34.10
CA GLY A 96 -12.74 -7.37 -34.43
C GLY A 96 -12.36 -8.84 -34.48
N GLY A 97 -11.14 -9.22 -34.07
CA GLY A 97 -10.63 -10.59 -34.13
C GLY A 97 -11.24 -11.52 -33.08
N LYS A 98 -11.57 -12.78 -33.47
CA LYS A 98 -12.10 -13.82 -32.56
C LYS A 98 -11.10 -14.27 -31.48
N ARG A 99 -9.80 -14.01 -31.68
CA ARG A 99 -8.72 -14.41 -30.79
C ARG A 99 -8.84 -13.79 -29.40
N TRP A 100 -9.20 -12.50 -29.33
CA TRP A 100 -9.45 -11.81 -28.07
C TRP A 100 -10.63 -12.40 -27.30
N ILE A 101 -11.77 -12.57 -27.97
CA ILE A 101 -13.00 -13.12 -27.37
C ILE A 101 -12.73 -14.51 -26.77
N SER A 102 -12.06 -15.39 -27.52
CA SER A 102 -11.70 -16.73 -27.03
C SER A 102 -10.75 -16.69 -25.83
N ARG A 103 -9.77 -15.77 -25.85
CA ARG A 103 -8.82 -15.58 -24.76
C ARG A 103 -9.49 -15.05 -23.50
N LYS A 104 -10.37 -14.04 -23.62
CA LYS A 104 -11.17 -13.47 -22.53
C LYS A 104 -12.06 -14.54 -21.89
N ALA A 105 -12.80 -15.32 -22.66
CA ALA A 105 -13.65 -16.40 -22.18
C ALA A 105 -12.87 -17.51 -21.43
N LYS A 106 -11.70 -17.88 -21.92
CA LYS A 106 -10.82 -18.85 -21.23
C LYS A 106 -10.36 -18.33 -19.86
N VAL A 107 -10.01 -17.04 -19.79
CA VAL A 107 -9.62 -16.38 -18.54
C VAL A 107 -10.79 -16.29 -17.58
N GLU A 108 -11.99 -15.90 -18.03
CA GLU A 108 -13.20 -15.85 -17.23
C GLU A 108 -13.54 -17.20 -16.59
N LYS A 109 -13.43 -18.29 -17.33
CA LYS A 109 -13.65 -19.65 -16.80
C LYS A 109 -12.66 -19.97 -15.66
N SER A 110 -11.36 -19.73 -15.89
CA SER A 110 -10.33 -19.96 -14.85
C SER A 110 -10.52 -19.07 -13.62
N ILE A 111 -10.96 -17.84 -13.82
CA ILE A 111 -11.28 -16.90 -12.75
C ILE A 111 -12.45 -17.41 -11.90
N MET A 112 -13.49 -17.98 -12.52
CA MET A 112 -14.64 -18.52 -11.81
C MET A 112 -14.23 -19.67 -10.88
N ASP A 113 -13.36 -20.57 -11.35
CA ASP A 113 -12.83 -21.68 -10.53
C ASP A 113 -12.02 -21.14 -9.34
N TYR A 114 -11.18 -20.13 -9.58
CA TYR A 114 -10.39 -19.50 -8.52
C TYR A 114 -11.25 -18.71 -7.51
N ALA A 115 -12.24 -17.96 -7.98
CA ALA A 115 -13.20 -17.27 -7.13
C ALA A 115 -13.98 -18.25 -6.24
N SER A 116 -14.40 -19.39 -6.79
CA SER A 116 -15.08 -20.44 -6.03
C SER A 116 -14.21 -20.99 -4.90
N GLN A 117 -12.91 -21.22 -5.14
CA GLN A 117 -11.98 -21.63 -4.09
C GLN A 117 -11.78 -20.55 -3.03
N LEU A 118 -11.64 -19.29 -3.43
CA LEU A 118 -11.51 -18.17 -2.49
C LEU A 118 -12.73 -18.04 -1.59
N ILE A 119 -13.93 -18.07 -2.18
CA ILE A 119 -15.19 -17.96 -1.42
C ILE A 119 -15.37 -19.16 -0.50
N LYS A 120 -15.04 -20.38 -0.92
CA LYS A 120 -15.11 -21.55 -0.06
C LYS A 120 -14.24 -21.39 1.18
N THR A 121 -12.99 -20.96 0.99
CA THR A 121 -12.07 -20.71 2.12
C THR A 121 -12.57 -19.58 3.03
N HIS A 122 -13.19 -18.54 2.46
CA HIS A 122 -13.77 -17.43 3.22
C HIS A 122 -15.07 -17.85 3.92
N ALA A 123 -15.93 -18.62 3.25
CA ALA A 123 -17.17 -19.13 3.81
C ALA A 123 -16.90 -20.12 4.97
N GLU A 124 -15.89 -20.99 4.86
CA GLU A 124 -15.44 -21.84 5.96
C GLU A 124 -15.08 -20.99 7.20
N ARG A 125 -14.38 -19.87 7.02
CA ARG A 125 -14.05 -18.96 8.12
C ARG A 125 -15.28 -18.25 8.69
N ASN A 126 -16.20 -17.80 7.84
CA ASN A 126 -17.42 -17.10 8.26
C ASN A 126 -18.45 -18.02 8.97
N THR A 127 -18.34 -19.34 8.83
CA THR A 127 -19.19 -20.29 9.58
C THR A 127 -18.75 -20.45 11.04
N PHE A 128 -17.51 -20.06 11.36
CA PHE A 128 -17.03 -20.09 12.74
C PHE A 128 -17.42 -18.80 13.47
N LYS A 129 -18.03 -18.96 14.64
CA LYS A 129 -18.28 -17.83 15.54
C LYS A 129 -16.99 -17.50 16.29
N SER A 130 -16.55 -16.26 16.18
CA SER A 130 -15.48 -15.69 17.00
C SER A 130 -16.02 -15.18 18.33
N TYR A 131 -15.09 -14.84 19.22
CA TYR A 131 -15.43 -14.11 20.42
C TYR A 131 -15.80 -12.68 20.05
N LYS A 132 -16.97 -12.25 20.50
CA LYS A 132 -17.42 -10.86 20.35
C LYS A 132 -16.86 -10.01 21.49
N HIS A 133 -16.00 -9.05 21.14
CA HIS A 133 -15.45 -8.12 22.11
C HIS A 133 -16.53 -7.18 22.67
N LEU A 134 -16.35 -6.75 23.93
CA LEU A 134 -17.28 -5.86 24.60
C LEU A 134 -17.29 -4.46 23.94
N PRO A 135 -18.41 -3.73 23.98
CA PRO A 135 -18.44 -2.30 23.65
C PRO A 135 -17.43 -1.49 24.47
N ASP A 136 -17.10 -0.30 23.98
CA ASP A 136 -16.11 0.55 24.63
C ASP A 136 -16.49 0.86 26.08
N THR A 137 -15.57 0.58 27.00
CA THR A 137 -15.69 0.88 28.42
C THR A 137 -15.29 2.33 28.71
N LYS A 138 -15.56 2.83 29.92
CA LYS A 138 -15.05 4.15 30.35
C LYS A 138 -13.53 4.23 30.27
N TRP A 139 -12.83 3.17 30.65
CA TRP A 139 -11.36 3.08 30.55
C TRP A 139 -10.87 3.17 29.10
N GLN A 140 -11.60 2.57 28.14
CA GLN A 140 -11.28 2.70 26.72
C GLN A 140 -11.34 4.17 26.27
N LEU A 141 -12.39 4.88 26.67
CA LEU A 141 -12.56 6.30 26.30
C LEU A 141 -11.50 7.19 26.96
N GLU A 142 -11.17 6.95 28.24
CA GLU A 142 -10.11 7.66 28.95
C GLU A 142 -8.75 7.41 28.30
N PHE A 143 -8.44 6.15 27.98
CA PHE A 143 -7.22 5.75 27.29
C PHE A 143 -7.09 6.42 25.90
N GLU A 144 -8.16 6.46 25.12
CA GLU A 144 -8.16 7.11 23.81
C GLU A 144 -8.01 8.63 23.91
N ASN A 145 -8.67 9.26 24.88
CA ASN A 145 -8.54 10.70 25.14
C ASN A 145 -7.15 11.11 25.66
N SER A 146 -6.39 10.18 26.26
CA SER A 146 -5.01 10.44 26.71
C SER A 146 -4.00 10.48 25.55
N PHE A 147 -4.44 10.23 24.31
CA PHE A 147 -3.54 10.29 23.14
C PHE A 147 -3.08 11.73 22.90
N PRO A 148 -1.76 11.99 22.86
CA PRO A 148 -1.22 13.36 22.85
C PRO A 148 -1.35 14.08 21.51
N TYR A 149 -1.81 13.38 20.46
CA TYR A 149 -1.93 13.94 19.12
C TYR A 149 -3.40 13.95 18.68
N ARG A 150 -3.70 14.82 17.70
CA ARG A 150 -5.01 14.83 17.07
C ARG A 150 -5.05 13.83 15.93
N GLU A 151 -6.04 12.94 15.96
CA GLU A 151 -6.24 11.94 14.90
C GLU A 151 -6.70 12.59 13.60
N THR A 152 -6.26 11.99 12.49
CA THR A 152 -6.79 12.32 11.16
C THR A 152 -8.15 11.64 10.95
N THR A 153 -8.91 12.12 9.97
CA THR A 153 -10.21 11.51 9.58
C THR A 153 -10.06 10.05 9.21
N ASP A 154 -8.99 9.70 8.47
CA ASP A 154 -8.72 8.32 8.05
C ASP A 154 -8.40 7.43 9.25
N GLN A 155 -7.62 7.94 10.22
CA GLN A 155 -7.34 7.20 11.46
C GLN A 155 -8.61 6.92 12.25
N ILE A 156 -9.48 7.92 12.42
CA ILE A 156 -10.77 7.76 13.13
C ILE A 156 -11.64 6.73 12.40
N THR A 157 -11.69 6.79 11.08
CA THR A 157 -12.44 5.83 10.26
C THR A 157 -11.91 4.41 10.45
N ALA A 158 -10.58 4.22 10.37
CA ALA A 158 -9.94 2.92 10.55
C ALA A 158 -10.10 2.36 11.98
N ILE A 159 -10.05 3.22 13.01
CA ILE A 159 -10.32 2.84 14.40
C ILE A 159 -11.76 2.34 14.54
N ASN A 160 -12.73 3.09 14.03
CA ASN A 160 -14.15 2.73 14.13
C ASN A 160 -14.46 1.43 13.37
N GLN A 161 -13.89 1.25 12.18
CA GLN A 161 -14.03 0.02 11.41
C GLN A 161 -13.44 -1.18 12.17
N THR A 162 -12.24 -1.05 12.73
CA THR A 162 -11.59 -2.12 13.51
C THR A 162 -12.42 -2.49 14.74
N LYS A 163 -12.93 -1.50 15.48
CA LYS A 163 -13.80 -1.75 16.65
C LYS A 163 -15.10 -2.44 16.25
N THR A 164 -15.72 -2.01 15.15
CA THR A 164 -16.95 -2.63 14.64
C THR A 164 -16.73 -4.08 14.29
N ASP A 165 -15.62 -4.42 13.62
CA ASP A 165 -15.30 -5.81 13.30
C ASP A 165 -15.09 -6.65 14.56
N MET A 166 -14.34 -6.14 15.56
CA MET A 166 -14.12 -6.82 16.83
C MET A 166 -15.41 -7.03 17.63
N GLU A 167 -16.43 -6.21 17.40
CA GLU A 167 -17.75 -6.33 18.03
C GLU A 167 -18.72 -7.23 17.27
N ASN A 168 -18.29 -7.82 16.14
CA ASN A 168 -19.09 -8.78 15.37
C ASN A 168 -18.87 -10.22 15.85
N ASP A 169 -19.75 -11.12 15.42
CA ASP A 169 -19.66 -12.55 15.73
C ASP A 169 -18.64 -13.29 14.85
N GLN A 170 -18.13 -12.64 13.81
CA GLN A 170 -17.20 -13.22 12.85
C GLN A 170 -15.76 -12.81 13.17
N PRO A 171 -14.77 -13.70 12.98
CA PRO A 171 -13.37 -13.33 13.23
C PRO A 171 -12.90 -12.26 12.25
N MET A 172 -12.44 -11.13 12.79
CA MET A 172 -11.86 -10.04 12.02
C MET A 172 -10.63 -10.51 11.22
N ASP A 173 -10.50 -10.08 9.97
CA ASP A 173 -9.26 -10.15 9.18
C ASP A 173 -9.05 -8.84 8.44
N ARG A 174 -8.56 -7.85 9.17
CA ARG A 174 -8.43 -6.49 8.65
C ARG A 174 -6.97 -6.11 8.39
N LEU A 175 -6.74 -5.49 7.22
CA LEU A 175 -5.49 -4.85 6.88
C LEU A 175 -5.57 -3.33 7.10
N ILE A 176 -4.71 -2.79 7.94
CA ILE A 176 -4.47 -1.35 8.01
C ILE A 176 -3.31 -0.98 7.11
N CYS A 177 -3.60 -0.23 6.07
CA CYS A 177 -2.63 0.23 5.11
C CYS A 177 -2.42 1.75 5.23
N GLY A 178 -1.18 2.20 5.24
CA GLY A 178 -0.85 3.63 5.32
C GLY A 178 0.64 3.83 5.38
N ASP A 179 1.11 4.98 4.94
CA ASP A 179 2.54 5.29 4.90
C ASP A 179 3.24 5.15 6.25
N VAL A 180 4.56 5.05 6.20
CA VAL A 180 5.39 5.01 7.41
C VAL A 180 5.13 6.27 8.24
N GLY A 181 4.81 6.11 9.54
CA GLY A 181 4.52 7.22 10.45
C GLY A 181 3.12 7.86 10.32
N PHE A 182 2.18 7.18 9.64
CA PHE A 182 0.78 7.63 9.57
C PHE A 182 -0.08 7.12 10.74
N GLY A 183 0.54 6.65 11.82
CA GLY A 183 -0.16 6.28 13.05
C GLY A 183 -0.86 4.93 13.04
N LYS A 184 -0.49 4.00 12.14
CA LYS A 184 -1.01 2.61 12.14
C LYS A 184 -0.91 1.93 13.51
N THR A 185 0.20 2.18 14.21
CA THR A 185 0.47 1.62 15.54
C THR A 185 -0.56 2.06 16.57
N GLU A 186 -1.06 3.30 16.53
CA GLU A 186 -2.09 3.78 17.47
C GLU A 186 -3.41 3.03 17.28
N ILE A 187 -3.79 2.70 16.04
CA ILE A 187 -4.98 1.88 15.78
C ILE A 187 -4.82 0.49 16.41
N ALA A 188 -3.63 -0.10 16.24
CA ALA A 188 -3.30 -1.39 16.85
C ALA A 188 -3.35 -1.33 18.39
N ILE A 189 -2.81 -0.26 19.01
CA ILE A 189 -2.81 -0.07 20.46
C ILE A 189 -4.23 0.03 21.01
N ARG A 190 -5.15 0.74 20.33
CA ARG A 190 -6.57 0.82 20.73
C ARG A 190 -7.28 -0.52 20.60
N ALA A 191 -6.98 -1.30 19.55
CA ALA A 191 -7.51 -2.65 19.41
C ALA A 191 -6.98 -3.60 20.50
N ILE A 192 -5.69 -3.49 20.85
CA ILE A 192 -5.07 -4.21 21.97
C ILE A 192 -5.80 -3.91 23.27
N PHE A 193 -5.97 -2.64 23.58
CA PHE A 193 -6.64 -2.22 24.81
C PHE A 193 -8.07 -2.76 24.89
N LYS A 194 -8.84 -2.66 23.80
CA LYS A 194 -10.20 -3.21 23.70
C LYS A 194 -10.24 -4.72 23.94
N SER A 195 -9.27 -5.47 23.39
CA SER A 195 -9.19 -6.91 23.57
C SER A 195 -8.88 -7.28 25.03
N VAL A 196 -7.94 -6.58 25.67
CA VAL A 196 -7.60 -6.80 27.09
C VAL A 196 -8.78 -6.44 28.00
N MET A 197 -9.50 -5.35 27.71
CA MET A 197 -10.72 -4.99 28.47
C MET A 197 -11.86 -6.02 28.31
N SER A 198 -11.74 -6.89 27.32
CA SER A 198 -12.66 -8.03 27.11
C SER A 198 -12.11 -9.33 27.69
N ASP A 199 -11.13 -9.28 28.58
CA ASP A 199 -10.47 -10.44 29.24
C ASP A 199 -9.82 -11.40 28.22
N LYS A 200 -9.22 -10.86 27.15
CA LYS A 200 -8.53 -11.61 26.13
C LYS A 200 -7.05 -11.28 26.05
N GLN A 201 -6.24 -12.32 25.84
CA GLN A 201 -4.82 -12.15 25.59
C GLN A 201 -4.58 -11.65 24.15
N VAL A 202 -3.51 -10.88 23.98
CA VAL A 202 -3.12 -10.32 22.68
C VAL A 202 -1.70 -10.72 22.32
N ALA A 203 -1.49 -11.10 21.06
CA ALA A 203 -0.18 -11.34 20.47
C ALA A 203 0.17 -10.25 19.45
N LEU A 204 1.28 -9.54 19.63
CA LEU A 204 1.82 -8.58 18.66
C LEU A 204 3.11 -9.14 18.05
N LEU A 205 3.05 -9.49 16.77
CA LEU A 205 4.14 -10.07 16.00
C LEU A 205 4.89 -9.03 15.19
N CYS A 206 6.21 -9.01 15.36
CA CYS A 206 7.12 -8.09 14.68
C CYS A 206 8.19 -8.86 13.90
N PRO A 207 8.66 -8.36 12.74
CA PRO A 207 9.66 -9.06 11.94
C PRO A 207 11.06 -9.08 12.56
N THR A 208 11.39 -8.10 13.43
CA THR A 208 12.72 -7.97 14.05
C THR A 208 12.63 -7.76 15.56
N THR A 209 13.71 -8.13 16.26
CA THR A 209 13.84 -7.96 17.71
C THR A 209 13.83 -6.49 18.13
N VAL A 210 14.49 -5.62 17.38
CA VAL A 210 14.51 -4.16 17.65
C VAL A 210 13.12 -3.55 17.56
N LEU A 211 12.34 -3.90 16.53
CA LEU A 211 10.97 -3.42 16.39
C LEU A 211 10.06 -3.96 17.51
N ALA A 212 10.25 -5.23 17.90
CA ALA A 212 9.52 -5.82 19.01
C ALA A 212 9.83 -5.10 20.33
N GLN A 213 11.09 -4.72 20.58
CA GLN A 213 11.47 -3.92 21.74
C GLN A 213 10.79 -2.54 21.71
N GLN A 214 10.82 -1.84 20.59
CA GLN A 214 10.15 -0.52 20.47
C GLN A 214 8.65 -0.60 20.73
N HIS A 215 7.96 -1.60 20.19
CA HIS A 215 6.55 -1.81 20.47
C HIS A 215 6.29 -2.15 21.94
N TYR A 216 7.16 -2.98 22.54
CA TYR A 216 7.08 -3.29 23.96
C TYR A 216 7.21 -2.03 24.83
N ASP A 217 8.24 -1.20 24.58
CA ASP A 217 8.47 0.04 25.33
C ASP A 217 7.31 1.03 25.13
N THR A 218 6.80 1.15 23.91
CA THR A 218 5.65 2.00 23.60
C THR A 218 4.40 1.53 24.36
N LEU A 219 4.07 0.24 24.31
CA LEU A 219 2.93 -0.33 25.01
C LEU A 219 3.08 -0.18 26.52
N LYS A 220 4.25 -0.48 27.07
CA LYS A 220 4.51 -0.34 28.51
C LYS A 220 4.35 1.10 29.00
N SER A 221 4.82 2.07 28.20
CA SER A 221 4.63 3.49 28.50
C SER A 221 3.17 3.92 28.42
N ARG A 222 2.46 3.53 27.33
CA ARG A 222 1.07 3.92 27.09
C ARG A 222 0.08 3.28 28.05
N LEU A 223 0.41 2.08 28.56
CA LEU A 223 -0.45 1.30 29.45
C LEU A 223 -0.02 1.37 30.91
N SER A 224 0.93 2.24 31.26
CA SER A 224 1.52 2.31 32.61
C SER A 224 0.51 2.63 33.73
N GLU A 225 -0.59 3.31 33.42
CA GLU A 225 -1.65 3.69 34.37
C GLU A 225 -2.71 2.59 34.56
N TYR A 226 -2.63 1.50 33.77
CA TYR A 226 -3.61 0.42 33.80
C TYR A 226 -3.00 -0.89 34.32
N PRO A 227 -3.75 -1.75 35.00
CA PRO A 227 -3.27 -3.02 35.54
C PRO A 227 -3.15 -4.07 34.43
N ILE A 228 -2.36 -3.78 33.40
CA ILE A 228 -2.16 -4.62 32.22
C ILE A 228 -0.71 -5.09 32.18
N ASN A 229 -0.53 -6.42 32.12
CA ASN A 229 0.80 -7.03 32.06
C ASN A 229 1.26 -7.23 30.61
N VAL A 230 2.30 -6.46 30.23
CA VAL A 230 2.95 -6.53 28.91
C VAL A 230 4.27 -7.26 29.03
N GLU A 231 4.47 -8.29 28.23
CA GLU A 231 5.68 -9.09 28.18
C GLU A 231 6.32 -9.10 26.78
N LEU A 232 7.65 -9.20 26.76
CA LEU A 232 8.43 -9.35 25.54
C LEU A 232 8.90 -10.79 25.39
N LEU A 233 8.64 -11.43 24.24
CA LEU A 233 9.17 -12.75 23.90
C LEU A 233 10.07 -12.65 22.68
N SER A 234 11.32 -12.30 22.92
CA SER A 234 12.36 -12.17 21.90
C SER A 234 13.67 -12.76 22.39
N ARG A 235 14.66 -12.80 21.52
CA ARG A 235 16.01 -13.25 21.87
C ARG A 235 16.75 -12.30 22.82
N PHE A 236 16.26 -11.09 23.02
CA PHE A 236 16.78 -10.16 24.06
C PHE A 236 16.60 -10.68 25.48
N LYS A 237 15.60 -11.52 25.69
CA LYS A 237 15.36 -12.16 26.99
C LYS A 237 16.17 -13.42 27.13
N THR A 238 16.73 -13.65 28.31
CA THR A 238 17.42 -14.89 28.67
C THR A 238 16.49 -16.08 28.55
N GLN A 239 17.03 -17.28 28.41
CA GLN A 239 16.21 -18.51 28.34
C GLN A 239 15.29 -18.68 29.57
N LYS A 240 15.74 -18.23 30.76
CA LYS A 240 14.92 -18.26 31.98
C LYS A 240 13.74 -17.30 31.88
N GLU A 241 13.97 -16.06 31.51
CA GLU A 241 12.91 -15.07 31.32
C GLU A 241 11.91 -15.50 30.22
N GLN A 242 12.40 -16.06 29.11
CA GLN A 242 11.52 -16.59 28.06
C GLN A 242 10.60 -17.70 28.60
N LYS A 243 11.12 -18.62 29.43
CA LYS A 243 10.33 -19.66 30.06
C LYS A 243 9.29 -19.10 31.03
N GLU A 244 9.63 -18.06 31.77
CA GLU A 244 8.71 -17.33 32.67
C GLU A 244 7.59 -16.64 31.88
N THR A 245 7.94 -15.93 30.79
CA THR A 245 6.96 -15.32 29.89
C THR A 245 6.02 -16.36 29.28
N ILE A 246 6.55 -17.49 28.77
CA ILE A 246 5.73 -18.59 28.24
C ILE A 246 4.80 -19.19 29.29
N LYS A 247 5.27 -19.33 30.54
CA LYS A 247 4.44 -19.77 31.66
C LYS A 247 3.32 -18.74 31.94
N GLY A 248 3.64 -17.43 31.90
CA GLY A 248 2.69 -16.35 32.06
C GLY A 248 1.62 -16.34 30.97
N ILE A 249 1.99 -16.58 29.72
CA ILE A 249 1.04 -16.72 28.60
C ILE A 249 0.09 -17.91 28.84
N ARG A 250 0.64 -19.04 29.27
CA ARG A 250 -0.11 -20.29 29.47
C ARG A 250 -1.07 -20.25 30.66
N ASN A 251 -0.72 -19.57 31.74
CA ASN A 251 -1.58 -19.45 32.92
C ASN A 251 -2.52 -18.23 32.84
N GLY A 252 -2.32 -17.31 31.88
CA GLY A 252 -3.13 -16.11 31.66
C GLY A 252 -2.73 -14.93 32.54
N SER A 253 -1.54 -14.91 33.15
CA SER A 253 -1.03 -13.75 33.89
C SER A 253 -0.38 -12.69 32.97
N THR A 254 -0.13 -13.03 31.72
CA THR A 254 0.35 -12.09 30.69
C THR A 254 -0.81 -11.73 29.78
N ASP A 255 -1.17 -10.45 29.71
CA ASP A 255 -2.28 -9.96 28.90
C ASP A 255 -1.82 -9.70 27.46
N ILE A 256 -0.66 -9.08 27.30
CA ILE A 256 -0.11 -8.71 26.01
C ILE A 256 1.29 -9.28 25.87
N VAL A 257 1.54 -9.99 24.80
CA VAL A 257 2.90 -10.44 24.46
C VAL A 257 3.34 -9.87 23.12
N VAL A 258 4.48 -9.18 23.13
CA VAL A 258 5.15 -8.67 21.94
C VAL A 258 6.30 -9.61 21.61
N GLY A 259 6.48 -9.94 20.33
CA GLY A 259 7.63 -10.76 19.97
C GLY A 259 7.80 -10.98 18.48
N THR A 260 8.81 -11.76 18.15
CA THR A 260 9.13 -12.13 16.77
C THR A 260 8.54 -13.50 16.40
N HIS A 261 9.06 -14.17 15.39
CA HIS A 261 8.68 -15.54 15.00
C HIS A 261 8.69 -16.54 16.17
N ARG A 262 9.33 -16.22 17.30
CA ARG A 262 9.34 -17.02 18.53
C ARG A 262 7.93 -17.20 19.12
N LEU A 263 7.03 -16.22 18.92
CA LEU A 263 5.64 -16.29 19.38
C LEU A 263 4.83 -17.43 18.75
N VAL A 264 5.19 -17.86 17.55
CA VAL A 264 4.50 -18.96 16.85
C VAL A 264 5.23 -20.30 17.00
N SER A 265 6.13 -20.43 17.95
CA SER A 265 6.77 -21.71 18.27
C SER A 265 5.79 -22.67 18.96
N LYS A 266 6.01 -23.98 18.81
CA LYS A 266 5.07 -25.03 19.27
C LYS A 266 4.84 -25.06 20.79
N ASP A 267 5.78 -24.53 21.55
CA ASP A 267 5.76 -24.48 23.02
C ASP A 267 4.96 -23.27 23.57
N VAL A 268 4.66 -22.28 22.74
CA VAL A 268 3.82 -21.13 23.11
C VAL A 268 2.36 -21.50 22.94
N LYS A 269 1.65 -21.56 24.06
CA LYS A 269 0.21 -21.85 24.10
C LYS A 269 -0.49 -20.79 24.92
N PHE A 270 -1.40 -20.06 24.31
CA PHE A 270 -2.22 -19.06 24.95
C PHE A 270 -3.37 -19.73 25.73
N LYS A 271 -3.73 -19.14 26.87
CA LYS A 271 -4.89 -19.56 27.64
C LYS A 271 -6.19 -19.07 27.00
N ASN A 272 -6.24 -17.82 26.61
CA ASN A 272 -7.46 -17.14 26.12
C ASN A 272 -7.14 -16.03 25.11
N ILE A 273 -6.50 -16.38 23.98
CA ILE A 273 -6.17 -15.38 22.96
C ILE A 273 -7.42 -14.89 22.22
N GLY A 274 -7.56 -13.57 22.04
CA GLY A 274 -8.65 -12.94 21.29
C GLY A 274 -8.18 -12.13 20.07
N LEU A 275 -6.94 -11.60 20.10
CA LEU A 275 -6.44 -10.74 19.05
C LEU A 275 -4.98 -11.08 18.70
N ALA A 276 -4.70 -11.21 17.41
CA ALA A 276 -3.34 -11.27 16.88
C ALA A 276 -3.09 -10.07 15.98
N ILE A 277 -1.99 -9.34 16.25
CA ILE A 277 -1.55 -8.22 15.42
C ILE A 277 -0.26 -8.62 14.72
N ILE A 278 -0.18 -8.37 13.41
CA ILE A 278 0.97 -8.69 12.59
C ILE A 278 1.47 -7.40 11.96
N ASP A 279 2.63 -6.92 12.41
CA ASP A 279 3.27 -5.76 11.79
C ASP A 279 4.20 -6.19 10.67
N GLU A 280 4.13 -5.47 9.53
CA GLU A 280 4.94 -5.71 8.32
C GLU A 280 4.91 -7.19 7.87
N GLU A 281 3.70 -7.76 7.69
CA GLU A 281 3.47 -9.17 7.31
C GLU A 281 4.35 -9.65 6.15
N GLN A 282 4.69 -8.78 5.21
CA GLN A 282 5.51 -9.11 4.04
C GLN A 282 6.93 -9.58 4.38
N ARG A 283 7.42 -9.23 5.56
CA ARG A 283 8.77 -9.62 6.04
C ARG A 283 8.84 -11.04 6.59
N PHE A 284 7.68 -11.67 6.83
CA PHE A 284 7.65 -13.05 7.31
C PHE A 284 7.72 -14.06 6.17
N GLY A 285 8.50 -15.13 6.37
CA GLY A 285 8.60 -16.23 5.40
C GLY A 285 7.30 -17.04 5.29
N VAL A 286 7.14 -17.76 4.18
CA VAL A 286 5.93 -18.54 3.85
C VAL A 286 5.55 -19.50 4.98
N LYS A 287 6.50 -20.27 5.53
CA LYS A 287 6.27 -21.21 6.65
C LYS A 287 5.71 -20.54 7.90
N HIS A 288 6.17 -19.33 8.22
CA HIS A 288 5.66 -18.57 9.36
C HIS A 288 4.24 -18.08 9.11
N LYS A 289 3.94 -17.64 7.88
CA LYS A 289 2.59 -17.20 7.51
C LYS A 289 1.57 -18.32 7.55
N GLU A 290 1.93 -19.53 7.08
CA GLU A 290 1.08 -20.70 7.17
C GLU A 290 0.78 -21.02 8.64
N ARG A 291 1.80 -20.98 9.49
CA ARG A 291 1.65 -21.27 10.91
C ARG A 291 0.83 -20.19 11.65
N PHE A 292 0.95 -18.91 11.25
CA PHE A 292 0.08 -17.84 11.76
C PHE A 292 -1.38 -18.15 11.44
N LYS A 293 -1.66 -18.55 10.21
CA LYS A 293 -3.01 -18.92 9.80
C LYS A 293 -3.56 -20.11 10.59
N GLU A 294 -2.75 -21.12 10.82
CA GLU A 294 -3.16 -22.29 11.63
C GLU A 294 -3.44 -21.91 13.09
N MET A 295 -2.59 -21.07 13.70
CA MET A 295 -2.68 -20.70 15.10
C MET A 295 -3.81 -19.68 15.37
N PHE A 296 -4.06 -18.77 14.43
CA PHE A 296 -4.95 -17.61 14.61
C PHE A 296 -6.18 -17.62 13.69
N HIS A 297 -6.55 -18.76 13.13
CA HIS A 297 -7.66 -18.83 12.15
C HIS A 297 -9.05 -18.54 12.74
N LEU A 298 -9.24 -18.69 14.06
CA LEU A 298 -10.52 -18.50 14.75
C LEU A 298 -10.59 -17.24 15.62
N ILE A 299 -9.57 -16.39 15.56
CA ILE A 299 -9.50 -15.15 16.34
C ILE A 299 -9.38 -13.94 15.43
N ASP A 300 -9.52 -12.77 16.03
CA ASP A 300 -9.32 -11.50 15.33
C ASP A 300 -7.87 -11.31 14.91
N VAL A 301 -7.66 -10.98 13.65
CA VAL A 301 -6.34 -10.69 13.08
C VAL A 301 -6.32 -9.29 12.49
N LEU A 302 -5.42 -8.46 13.01
CA LEU A 302 -5.14 -7.12 12.52
C LEU A 302 -3.75 -7.08 11.89
N THR A 303 -3.66 -6.80 10.61
CA THR A 303 -2.40 -6.70 9.89
C THR A 303 -2.06 -5.24 9.62
N LEU A 304 -0.82 -4.83 9.90
CA LEU A 304 -0.32 -3.49 9.61
C LEU A 304 0.67 -3.55 8.45
N SER A 305 0.57 -2.63 7.50
CA SER A 305 1.53 -2.52 6.39
C SER A 305 1.76 -1.08 5.97
N ALA A 306 3.04 -0.73 5.73
CA ALA A 306 3.39 0.58 5.18
C ALA A 306 3.23 0.64 3.66
N THR A 307 3.46 -0.48 2.98
CA THR A 307 3.24 -0.62 1.55
C THR A 307 2.40 -1.86 1.32
N PRO A 308 1.18 -1.73 0.80
CA PRO A 308 0.38 -2.91 0.54
C PRO A 308 1.13 -3.80 -0.45
N ILE A 309 1.34 -5.06 -0.05
CA ILE A 309 1.79 -6.05 -1.03
C ILE A 309 0.71 -6.08 -2.10
N PRO A 310 1.06 -6.04 -3.39
CA PRO A 310 0.08 -6.12 -4.46
C PRO A 310 -0.93 -7.27 -4.30
N ARG A 311 -0.51 -8.42 -3.75
CA ARG A 311 -1.39 -9.56 -3.47
C ARG A 311 -2.41 -9.27 -2.37
N THR A 312 -2.01 -8.69 -1.24
CA THR A 312 -2.90 -8.38 -0.12
C THR A 312 -3.86 -7.26 -0.49
N LEU A 313 -3.35 -6.25 -1.19
CA LEU A 313 -4.15 -5.20 -1.80
C LEU A 313 -5.21 -5.76 -2.76
N TYR A 314 -4.79 -6.69 -3.60
CA TYR A 314 -5.67 -7.38 -4.55
C TYR A 314 -6.79 -8.14 -3.84
N LEU A 315 -6.50 -8.93 -2.80
CA LEU A 315 -7.50 -9.65 -2.02
C LEU A 315 -8.48 -8.70 -1.32
N SER A 316 -8.03 -7.52 -0.91
CA SER A 316 -8.88 -6.50 -0.30
C SER A 316 -9.77 -5.79 -1.33
N LEU A 317 -9.24 -5.48 -2.51
CA LEU A 317 -10.04 -4.94 -3.62
C LEU A 317 -11.14 -5.91 -4.08
N MET A 318 -10.94 -7.21 -3.86
CA MET A 318 -11.92 -8.27 -4.13
C MET A 318 -12.93 -8.48 -3.00
N GLY A 319 -12.84 -7.75 -1.89
CA GLY A 319 -13.71 -7.95 -0.73
C GLY A 319 -13.47 -9.27 0.02
N VAL A 320 -12.32 -9.93 -0.23
CA VAL A 320 -11.93 -11.17 0.48
C VAL A 320 -11.23 -10.86 1.81
N LYS A 321 -10.65 -9.68 1.95
CA LYS A 321 -10.01 -9.18 3.17
C LYS A 321 -10.41 -7.73 3.40
N ASP A 322 -10.87 -7.41 4.61
CA ASP A 322 -11.20 -6.04 4.97
C ASP A 322 -9.96 -5.15 5.00
N MET A 323 -10.09 -3.93 4.49
CA MET A 323 -8.98 -2.99 4.44
C MET A 323 -9.41 -1.58 4.84
N SER A 324 -8.58 -0.96 5.66
CA SER A 324 -8.66 0.48 5.96
C SER A 324 -7.39 1.18 5.48
N THR A 325 -7.53 2.26 4.73
CA THR A 325 -6.40 3.06 4.24
C THR A 325 -6.26 4.35 5.04
N ILE A 326 -5.02 4.68 5.40
CA ILE A 326 -4.66 5.94 6.04
C ILE A 326 -3.80 6.70 5.05
N ASP A 327 -4.42 7.64 4.36
CA ASP A 327 -3.78 8.41 3.29
C ASP A 327 -3.48 9.85 3.70
N THR A 328 -4.16 10.33 4.75
CA THR A 328 -3.97 11.69 5.29
C THR A 328 -2.80 11.69 6.28
N PRO A 329 -1.73 12.47 6.02
CA PRO A 329 -0.61 12.57 6.95
C PRO A 329 -1.04 13.23 8.27
N PRO A 330 -0.45 12.81 9.41
CA PRO A 330 -0.66 13.49 10.67
C PRO A 330 -0.20 14.96 10.63
N PRO A 331 -0.79 15.85 11.45
CA PRO A 331 -0.37 17.25 11.53
C PRO A 331 1.12 17.38 11.86
N GLY A 332 1.79 18.34 11.23
CA GLY A 332 3.22 18.63 11.47
C GLY A 332 4.21 17.73 10.71
N ARG A 333 3.74 16.78 9.92
CA ARG A 333 4.61 15.96 9.08
C ARG A 333 4.89 16.63 7.74
N SER A 334 6.17 16.82 7.42
CA SER A 334 6.63 17.37 6.14
C SER A 334 7.08 16.28 5.19
N ALA A 335 6.89 16.49 3.89
CA ALA A 335 7.42 15.62 2.87
C ALA A 335 8.96 15.59 2.92
N VAL A 336 9.54 14.42 2.64
CA VAL A 336 11.00 14.25 2.60
C VAL A 336 11.51 14.82 1.27
N GLU A 337 12.38 15.81 1.34
CA GLU A 337 13.04 16.36 0.16
C GLU A 337 13.97 15.31 -0.45
N THR A 338 13.63 14.86 -1.66
CA THR A 338 14.33 13.78 -2.33
C THR A 338 15.18 14.31 -3.46
N SER A 339 16.49 14.14 -3.37
CA SER A 339 17.47 14.51 -4.39
C SER A 339 18.07 13.26 -5.04
N ILE A 340 18.27 13.32 -6.35
CA ILE A 340 18.88 12.23 -7.12
C ILE A 340 20.10 12.81 -7.83
N CYS A 341 21.27 12.25 -7.59
CA CYS A 341 22.53 12.69 -8.18
C CYS A 341 23.43 11.52 -8.56
N GLN A 342 24.46 11.79 -9.33
CA GLN A 342 25.59 10.86 -9.49
C GLN A 342 26.40 10.82 -8.21
N TYR A 343 27.19 9.75 -8.04
CA TYR A 343 28.07 9.60 -6.88
C TYR A 343 29.06 10.75 -6.83
N ASP A 344 29.05 11.50 -5.72
CA ASP A 344 29.86 12.70 -5.51
C ASP A 344 30.13 12.87 -4.00
N GLU A 345 31.40 12.89 -3.63
CA GLU A 345 31.84 12.95 -2.24
C GLU A 345 31.59 14.31 -1.60
N ASP A 346 31.69 15.39 -2.38
CA ASP A 346 31.40 16.74 -1.89
C ASP A 346 29.92 16.90 -1.55
N ILE A 347 29.03 16.33 -2.37
CA ILE A 347 27.59 16.30 -2.09
C ILE A 347 27.31 15.51 -0.83
N ILE A 348 27.94 14.33 -0.65
CA ILE A 348 27.82 13.51 0.56
C ILE A 348 28.23 14.31 1.78
N SER A 349 29.42 14.91 1.75
CA SER A 349 29.97 15.72 2.84
C SER A 349 29.03 16.87 3.21
N ASN A 350 28.49 17.58 2.21
CA ASN A 350 27.56 18.67 2.43
C ASN A 350 26.26 18.22 3.14
N TYR A 351 25.67 17.09 2.74
CA TYR A 351 24.46 16.57 3.39
C TYR A 351 24.73 16.11 4.83
N ILE A 352 25.86 15.44 5.07
CA ILE A 352 26.29 15.00 6.40
C ILE A 352 26.52 16.23 7.30
N ASN A 353 27.37 17.16 6.88
CA ASN A 353 27.72 18.34 7.67
C ASN A 353 26.50 19.21 7.99
N ARG A 354 25.54 19.34 7.06
CA ARG A 354 24.28 20.05 7.29
C ARG A 354 23.46 19.38 8.39
N GLU A 355 23.38 18.03 8.39
CA GLU A 355 22.64 17.28 9.41
C GLU A 355 23.30 17.38 10.78
N LEU A 356 24.63 17.20 10.86
CA LEU A 356 25.39 17.25 12.10
C LEU A 356 25.35 18.63 12.75
N LYS A 357 25.44 19.72 11.94
CA LYS A 357 25.35 21.11 12.43
C LYS A 357 24.03 21.41 13.14
N ARG A 358 22.93 20.74 12.77
CA ARG A 358 21.62 20.90 13.44
C ARG A 358 21.37 19.87 14.54
N GLY A 359 22.39 19.06 14.91
CA GLY A 359 22.33 18.03 15.95
C GLY A 359 21.47 16.83 15.54
N GLY A 360 21.32 16.57 14.24
CA GLY A 360 20.63 15.39 13.72
C GLY A 360 21.58 14.23 13.47
N GLN A 361 21.02 13.10 13.03
CA GLN A 361 21.74 11.86 12.71
C GLN A 361 21.50 11.47 11.24
N VAL A 362 22.45 10.72 10.69
CA VAL A 362 22.45 10.31 9.28
C VAL A 362 22.41 8.80 9.15
N PHE A 363 21.49 8.29 8.31
CA PHE A 363 21.59 6.96 7.76
C PHE A 363 22.38 6.99 6.46
N PHE A 364 23.44 6.17 6.38
CA PHE A 364 24.15 5.91 5.14
C PHE A 364 23.94 4.46 4.71
N LEU A 365 23.14 4.26 3.68
CA LEU A 365 22.79 2.93 3.20
C LEU A 365 23.79 2.45 2.13
N HIS A 366 24.53 1.41 2.47
CA HIS A 366 25.47 0.73 1.57
C HIS A 366 25.21 -0.78 1.57
N ASN A 367 24.48 -1.30 0.59
CA ASN A 367 23.99 -2.68 0.60
C ASN A 367 25.03 -3.71 0.12
N ARG A 368 26.29 -3.60 0.61
CA ARG A 368 27.40 -4.54 0.33
C ARG A 368 28.28 -4.73 1.54
N VAL A 369 28.09 -5.82 2.26
CA VAL A 369 28.87 -6.13 3.47
C VAL A 369 30.37 -6.16 3.19
N LYS A 370 30.82 -6.71 2.06
CA LYS A 370 32.26 -6.80 1.70
C LYS A 370 32.97 -5.44 1.61
N THR A 371 32.26 -4.39 1.29
CA THR A 371 32.84 -3.04 1.07
C THR A 371 32.38 -2.01 2.09
N ILE A 372 31.55 -2.40 3.07
CA ILE A 372 30.98 -1.48 4.06
C ILE A 372 32.05 -0.82 4.95
N LYS A 373 33.10 -1.56 5.30
CA LYS A 373 34.24 -1.00 6.05
C LYS A 373 34.99 0.09 5.29
N ARG A 374 35.19 -0.12 3.96
CA ARG A 374 35.81 0.91 3.11
C ARG A 374 34.92 2.17 3.05
N MET A 375 33.61 1.99 3.03
CA MET A 375 32.70 3.12 3.05
C MET A 375 32.73 3.87 4.38
N LYS A 376 32.83 3.15 5.52
CA LYS A 376 33.01 3.78 6.83
C LYS A 376 34.28 4.65 6.85
N ASN A 377 35.43 4.12 6.41
CA ASN A 377 36.69 4.86 6.37
C ASN A 377 36.58 6.14 5.51
N LEU A 378 35.96 6.05 4.34
CA LEU A 378 35.70 7.22 3.49
C LEU A 378 34.85 8.29 4.22
N LEU A 379 33.81 7.86 4.92
CA LEU A 379 32.94 8.79 5.66
C LEU A 379 33.65 9.40 6.87
N GLU A 380 34.61 8.69 7.49
CA GLU A 380 35.49 9.22 8.55
C GLU A 380 36.41 10.31 8.00
N GLU A 381 36.88 10.18 6.75
CA GLU A 381 37.66 11.23 6.07
C GLU A 381 36.78 12.46 5.73
N LEU A 382 35.55 12.24 5.28
CA LEU A 382 34.60 13.30 4.92
C LEU A 382 33.97 14.02 6.13
N ALA A 383 33.89 13.36 7.28
CA ALA A 383 33.32 13.89 8.51
C ALA A 383 34.15 13.47 9.75
N PRO A 384 35.38 14.03 9.96
CA PRO A 384 36.31 13.56 10.98
C PRO A 384 35.81 13.67 12.43
N ASN A 385 34.87 14.57 12.68
CA ASN A 385 34.32 14.79 14.03
C ASN A 385 33.09 13.94 14.34
N ALA A 386 32.60 13.14 13.37
CA ALA A 386 31.41 12.32 13.53
C ALA A 386 31.73 10.94 14.09
N LYS A 387 30.89 10.45 14.98
CA LYS A 387 30.94 9.05 15.44
C LYS A 387 30.21 8.17 14.45
N ILE A 388 30.94 7.30 13.77
CA ILE A 388 30.45 6.45 12.69
C ILE A 388 30.50 4.99 13.06
N GLU A 389 29.37 4.27 12.97
CA GLU A 389 29.32 2.84 13.20
C GLU A 389 28.69 2.09 12.05
N ILE A 390 28.99 0.78 11.97
CA ILE A 390 28.50 -0.14 10.94
C ILE A 390 27.42 -1.04 11.53
N GLY A 391 26.31 -1.21 10.80
CA GLY A 391 25.28 -2.19 11.13
C GLY A 391 24.87 -3.04 9.92
N HIS A 392 24.97 -4.37 10.01
CA HIS A 392 24.51 -5.27 8.94
C HIS A 392 24.06 -6.63 9.48
N GLY A 393 23.21 -7.33 8.76
CA GLY A 393 22.58 -8.58 9.19
C GLY A 393 23.50 -9.82 9.30
N GLN A 394 24.80 -9.70 8.98
CA GLN A 394 25.79 -10.76 9.18
C GLN A 394 26.63 -10.55 10.47
N MET A 395 26.37 -9.47 11.21
CA MET A 395 26.97 -9.26 12.53
C MET A 395 26.29 -10.18 13.56
N GLU A 396 26.98 -10.42 14.68
CA GLU A 396 26.33 -11.00 15.84
C GLU A 396 25.16 -10.14 16.27
N GLU A 397 24.02 -10.78 16.53
CA GLU A 397 22.77 -10.08 16.85
C GLU A 397 22.94 -9.10 18.02
N SER A 398 23.66 -9.50 19.08
CA SER A 398 23.98 -8.66 20.25
C SER A 398 24.73 -7.38 19.88
N SER A 399 25.77 -7.52 19.03
CA SER A 399 26.54 -6.36 18.57
C SER A 399 25.74 -5.40 17.73
N LEU A 400 24.87 -5.93 16.85
CA LEU A 400 23.97 -5.10 16.06
C LEU A 400 22.98 -4.35 16.94
N GLU A 401 22.45 -5.01 17.95
CA GLU A 401 21.52 -4.46 18.92
C GLU A 401 22.14 -3.33 19.73
N ASP A 402 23.35 -3.52 20.22
CA ASP A 402 24.12 -2.49 20.95
C ASP A 402 24.35 -1.25 20.08
N ILE A 403 24.70 -1.44 18.81
CA ILE A 403 24.90 -0.34 17.86
C ILE A 403 23.57 0.39 17.62
N MET A 404 22.48 -0.34 17.41
CA MET A 404 21.16 0.26 17.22
C MET A 404 20.71 1.03 18.46
N HIS A 405 20.91 0.47 19.65
CA HIS A 405 20.63 1.14 20.92
C HIS A 405 21.44 2.43 21.08
N GLN A 406 22.75 2.39 20.79
CA GLN A 406 23.60 3.57 20.83
C GLN A 406 23.15 4.63 19.82
N PHE A 407 22.74 4.24 18.62
CA PHE A 407 22.25 5.16 17.59
C PHE A 407 20.92 5.80 18.01
N ILE A 408 19.98 5.05 18.55
CA ILE A 408 18.72 5.58 19.08
C ILE A 408 18.96 6.60 20.19
N HIS A 409 19.96 6.35 21.06
CA HIS A 409 20.33 7.25 22.17
C HIS A 409 21.31 8.36 21.77
N LYS A 410 21.49 8.63 20.49
CA LYS A 410 22.35 9.71 19.95
C LYS A 410 23.83 9.62 20.33
N LYS A 411 24.33 8.41 20.60
CA LYS A 411 25.77 8.18 20.87
C LYS A 411 26.57 7.98 19.58
N ILE A 412 25.88 7.75 18.46
CA ILE A 412 26.42 7.57 17.11
C ILE A 412 25.76 8.61 16.21
N ASP A 413 26.52 9.30 15.38
CA ASP A 413 26.07 10.37 14.50
C ASP A 413 25.68 9.83 13.12
N ILE A 414 26.44 8.87 12.60
CA ILE A 414 26.23 8.26 11.28
C ILE A 414 26.20 6.75 11.41
N LEU A 415 25.11 6.15 10.97
CA LEU A 415 24.99 4.69 10.88
C LEU A 415 25.15 4.25 9.42
N VAL A 416 26.28 3.57 9.14
CA VAL A 416 26.53 2.92 7.84
C VAL A 416 25.91 1.54 7.88
N CYS A 417 24.88 1.30 7.08
CA CYS A 417 24.10 0.07 7.21
C CYS A 417 23.68 -0.54 5.88
N THR A 418 23.31 -1.81 5.93
CA THR A 418 22.57 -2.49 4.86
C THR A 418 21.06 -2.25 5.03
N THR A 419 20.23 -3.02 4.37
CA THR A 419 18.75 -2.92 4.43
C THR A 419 18.11 -3.22 5.80
N ILE A 420 18.91 -3.35 6.88
CA ILE A 420 18.41 -3.61 8.24
C ILE A 420 17.43 -2.52 8.73
N ILE A 421 17.60 -1.29 8.27
CA ILE A 421 16.74 -0.15 8.65
C ILE A 421 15.34 -0.18 8.00
N GLU A 422 15.11 -1.07 7.02
CA GLU A 422 13.79 -1.25 6.43
C GLU A 422 12.76 -1.81 7.42
N SER A 423 13.20 -2.33 8.57
CA SER A 423 12.38 -3.10 9.51
C SER A 423 11.52 -2.26 10.47
N GLY A 424 10.99 -1.13 10.05
CA GLY A 424 9.99 -0.41 10.86
C GLY A 424 10.54 0.48 11.98
N ILE A 425 11.84 0.47 12.26
CA ILE A 425 12.48 1.19 13.35
C ILE A 425 12.21 2.69 13.27
N ASP A 426 11.80 3.29 14.38
CA ASP A 426 11.59 4.72 14.53
C ASP A 426 12.77 5.39 15.23
N ILE A 427 13.42 6.32 14.52
CA ILE A 427 14.55 7.11 15.07
C ILE A 427 14.26 8.59 14.77
N PRO A 428 13.60 9.30 15.71
CA PRO A 428 13.13 10.67 15.47
C PRO A 428 14.24 11.67 15.10
N ASN A 429 15.47 11.43 15.53
CA ASN A 429 16.59 12.34 15.29
C ASN A 429 17.32 12.09 13.95
N ALA A 430 17.04 10.97 13.28
CA ALA A 430 17.59 10.68 11.95
C ALA A 430 16.74 11.36 10.87
N ASN A 431 17.21 12.49 10.36
CA ASN A 431 16.48 13.28 9.37
C ASN A 431 17.15 13.34 8.00
N THR A 432 18.30 12.69 7.84
CA THR A 432 18.96 12.55 6.53
C THR A 432 19.25 11.07 6.25
N ILE A 433 18.88 10.61 5.06
CA ILE A 433 19.23 9.29 4.54
C ILE A 433 19.97 9.44 3.21
N ILE A 434 21.13 8.80 3.10
CA ILE A 434 21.93 8.73 1.87
C ILE A 434 21.93 7.28 1.40
N ILE A 435 21.47 7.02 0.18
CA ILE A 435 21.36 5.68 -0.39
C ILE A 435 22.36 5.53 -1.53
N ASP A 436 23.43 4.78 -1.28
CA ASP A 436 24.40 4.41 -2.31
C ASP A 436 23.81 3.37 -3.25
N ARG A 437 24.06 3.54 -4.55
CA ARG A 437 23.56 2.64 -5.61
C ARG A 437 22.05 2.43 -5.55
N ALA A 438 21.29 3.53 -5.51
CA ALA A 438 19.83 3.51 -5.49
C ALA A 438 19.21 2.74 -6.69
N ASP A 439 19.94 2.61 -7.80
CA ASP A 439 19.58 1.81 -8.98
C ASP A 439 19.32 0.31 -8.67
N ARG A 440 19.87 -0.20 -7.56
CA ARG A 440 19.78 -1.62 -7.17
C ARG A 440 18.58 -1.96 -6.29
N PHE A 441 17.90 -0.96 -5.79
CA PHE A 441 16.75 -1.14 -4.90
C PHE A 441 15.45 -1.22 -5.70
N GLY A 442 14.48 -1.93 -5.15
CA GLY A 442 13.09 -1.90 -5.62
C GLY A 442 12.44 -0.55 -5.33
N LEU A 443 11.40 -0.22 -6.09
CA LEU A 443 10.68 1.04 -5.92
C LEU A 443 10.02 1.12 -4.53
N ALA A 444 9.40 0.03 -4.09
CA ALA A 444 8.81 -0.08 -2.75
C ALA A 444 9.87 0.04 -1.64
N ASP A 445 11.07 -0.57 -1.84
CA ASP A 445 12.16 -0.50 -0.86
C ASP A 445 12.67 0.94 -0.72
N LEU A 446 12.90 1.66 -1.84
CA LEU A 446 13.30 3.07 -1.84
C LEU A 446 12.27 3.96 -1.13
N TYR A 447 10.99 3.69 -1.35
CA TYR A 447 9.91 4.42 -0.70
C TYR A 447 9.88 4.18 0.82
N GLN A 448 10.01 2.92 1.26
CA GLN A 448 10.10 2.57 2.67
C GLN A 448 11.31 3.19 3.34
N LEU A 449 12.49 3.12 2.69
CA LEU A 449 13.74 3.73 3.19
C LEU A 449 13.62 5.25 3.31
N ARG A 450 13.03 5.92 2.31
CA ARG A 450 12.74 7.35 2.38
C ARG A 450 11.85 7.70 3.58
N GLY A 451 10.88 6.86 3.87
CA GLY A 451 9.97 7.03 5.01
C GLY A 451 10.60 6.82 6.38
N ARG A 452 11.87 6.35 6.46
CA ARG A 452 12.60 6.19 7.73
C ARG A 452 13.08 7.51 8.34
N VAL A 453 13.11 8.57 7.56
CA VAL A 453 13.47 9.92 8.02
C VAL A 453 12.27 10.87 8.01
N GLY A 454 12.35 11.99 8.74
CA GLY A 454 11.31 13.02 8.76
C GLY A 454 10.14 12.71 9.69
N ARG A 455 10.41 12.13 10.86
CA ARG A 455 9.39 11.78 11.86
C ARG A 455 9.26 12.78 13.01
N SER A 456 10.17 13.74 13.11
CA SER A 456 10.27 14.68 14.24
C SER A 456 9.75 16.09 13.94
N GLY A 457 8.98 16.31 12.88
CA GLY A 457 8.57 17.65 12.44
C GLY A 457 9.70 18.50 11.85
N ARG A 458 10.94 18.00 11.83
CA ARG A 458 12.09 18.64 11.19
C ARG A 458 12.14 18.29 9.71
N LYS A 459 12.60 19.24 8.88
CA LYS A 459 12.81 19.00 7.45
C LYS A 459 13.79 17.85 7.23
N ALA A 460 13.39 16.85 6.46
CA ALA A 460 14.17 15.66 6.19
C ALA A 460 14.61 15.56 4.74
N TYR A 461 15.72 14.84 4.52
CA TYR A 461 16.39 14.75 3.23
C TYR A 461 16.69 13.30 2.87
N ALA A 462 16.42 12.93 1.63
CA ALA A 462 16.81 11.65 1.05
C ALA A 462 17.67 11.89 -0.18
N LEU A 463 18.92 11.45 -0.13
CA LEU A 463 19.87 11.53 -1.23
C LEU A 463 20.00 10.16 -1.88
N LEU A 464 19.55 10.04 -3.13
CA LEU A 464 19.62 8.81 -3.92
C LEU A 464 20.80 8.92 -4.90
N MET A 465 21.83 8.10 -4.69
CA MET A 465 23.04 8.17 -5.48
C MET A 465 23.07 7.10 -6.58
N LEU A 466 23.42 7.52 -7.78
CA LEU A 466 23.57 6.67 -8.95
C LEU A 466 25.04 6.56 -9.33
N PRO A 467 25.49 5.44 -9.91
CA PRO A 467 26.87 5.31 -10.37
C PRO A 467 27.15 6.22 -11.59
N ASN A 468 28.38 6.72 -11.67
CA ASN A 468 28.82 7.61 -12.77
C ASN A 468 28.72 6.97 -14.17
N SER A 469 28.76 5.63 -14.26
CA SER A 469 28.73 4.88 -15.51
C SER A 469 27.34 4.57 -16.05
N LEU A 470 26.28 4.97 -15.33
CA LEU A 470 24.92 4.60 -15.70
C LEU A 470 24.19 5.73 -16.40
N ILE A 471 24.20 5.68 -17.73
CA ILE A 471 23.02 6.06 -18.52
C ILE A 471 21.99 4.98 -18.15
N SER A 472 21.18 5.23 -17.12
CA SER A 472 20.22 4.25 -16.60
C SER A 472 19.21 3.89 -17.69
N THR A 473 19.40 2.75 -18.33
CA THR A 473 18.46 2.20 -19.31
C THR A 473 17.53 1.19 -18.61
N GLY A 474 16.32 1.06 -19.09
CA GLY A 474 15.39 0.04 -18.62
C GLY A 474 14.67 0.34 -17.30
N ASP A 475 14.41 -0.71 -16.51
CA ASP A 475 13.54 -0.66 -15.33
C ASP A 475 14.13 0.16 -14.16
N ALA A 476 15.46 0.26 -14.05
CA ALA A 476 16.09 1.11 -13.03
C ALA A 476 15.74 2.58 -13.24
N ARG A 477 15.76 3.06 -14.49
CA ARG A 477 15.35 4.45 -14.82
C ARG A 477 13.88 4.69 -14.50
N LYS A 478 13.01 3.73 -14.80
CA LYS A 478 11.57 3.82 -14.49
C LYS A 478 11.34 3.95 -12.98
N ARG A 479 12.04 3.13 -12.16
CA ARG A 479 11.95 3.19 -10.69
C ARG A 479 12.43 4.53 -10.13
N ILE A 480 13.58 5.01 -10.60
CA ILE A 480 14.14 6.29 -10.15
C ILE A 480 13.25 7.48 -10.55
N ASN A 481 12.69 7.46 -11.76
CA ASN A 481 11.74 8.48 -12.17
C ASN A 481 10.45 8.44 -11.35
N ALA A 482 9.94 7.24 -11.03
CA ALA A 482 8.76 7.10 -10.20
C ALA A 482 8.98 7.66 -8.78
N ILE A 483 10.12 7.36 -8.13
CA ILE A 483 10.39 7.91 -6.78
C ILE A 483 10.54 9.44 -6.80
N LYS A 484 11.01 10.02 -7.92
CA LYS A 484 11.08 11.47 -8.12
C LYS A 484 9.70 12.09 -8.32
N GLN A 485 8.80 11.39 -8.99
CA GLN A 485 7.45 11.85 -9.30
C GLN A 485 6.54 11.80 -8.06
N TYR A 486 6.63 10.71 -7.28
CA TYR A 486 5.82 10.49 -6.09
C TYR A 486 6.52 10.99 -4.82
N THR A 487 6.69 12.31 -4.71
CA THR A 487 7.33 12.95 -3.54
C THR A 487 6.33 13.24 -2.41
N GLU A 488 5.05 13.31 -2.72
CA GLU A 488 4.00 13.61 -1.75
C GLU A 488 3.82 12.49 -0.72
N LEU A 489 3.43 12.88 0.49
CA LEU A 489 3.00 11.95 1.53
C LEU A 489 1.68 11.27 1.12
N GLY A 490 1.49 10.01 1.51
CA GLY A 490 0.30 9.23 1.13
C GLY A 490 0.42 8.57 -0.26
N SER A 491 1.60 8.58 -0.88
CA SER A 491 1.81 7.97 -2.21
C SER A 491 2.10 6.46 -2.16
N GLY A 492 2.03 5.82 -0.99
CA GLY A 492 2.40 4.40 -0.83
C GLY A 492 1.63 3.45 -1.74
N PHE A 493 0.33 3.70 -1.91
CA PHE A 493 -0.52 2.93 -2.83
C PHE A 493 -0.09 3.10 -4.30
N LYS A 494 0.15 4.35 -4.73
CA LYS A 494 0.60 4.65 -6.10
C LYS A 494 1.95 4.01 -6.41
N ILE A 495 2.85 4.04 -5.44
CA ILE A 495 4.17 3.39 -5.52
C ILE A 495 4.03 1.88 -5.65
N ALA A 496 3.15 1.25 -4.86
CA ALA A 496 2.91 -0.19 -4.93
C ALA A 496 2.36 -0.61 -6.30
N MET A 497 1.43 0.15 -6.85
CA MET A 497 0.90 -0.07 -8.20
C MET A 497 1.97 0.14 -9.28
N ARG A 498 2.81 1.18 -9.13
CA ARG A 498 3.90 1.44 -10.07
C ARG A 498 5.01 0.38 -10.01
N ASP A 499 5.32 -0.13 -8.82
CA ASP A 499 6.26 -1.25 -8.67
C ASP A 499 5.72 -2.51 -9.35
N LEU A 500 4.41 -2.75 -9.23
CA LEU A 500 3.72 -3.83 -9.94
C LEU A 500 3.82 -3.70 -11.46
N GLU A 501 3.64 -2.50 -12.00
CA GLU A 501 3.78 -2.24 -13.42
C GLU A 501 5.21 -2.52 -13.93
N ILE A 502 6.22 -2.10 -13.16
CA ILE A 502 7.63 -2.27 -13.53
C ILE A 502 8.06 -3.73 -13.43
N ARG A 503 7.67 -4.43 -12.36
CA ARG A 503 8.03 -5.85 -12.14
C ARG A 503 7.13 -6.81 -12.91
N GLY A 504 5.92 -6.37 -13.26
CA GLY A 504 4.86 -7.23 -13.79
C GLY A 504 4.07 -7.97 -12.71
N ALA A 505 2.83 -8.29 -13.00
CA ALA A 505 1.89 -8.93 -12.06
C ALA A 505 2.05 -10.47 -11.97
N GLY A 506 3.04 -11.06 -12.65
CA GLY A 506 3.14 -12.51 -12.84
C GLY A 506 3.29 -13.36 -11.58
N ASN A 507 3.93 -12.85 -10.54
CA ASN A 507 4.14 -13.60 -9.28
C ASN A 507 3.13 -13.28 -8.18
N LEU A 508 2.14 -12.44 -8.46
CA LEU A 508 1.21 -11.91 -7.46
C LEU A 508 0.26 -12.95 -6.90
N LEU A 509 -0.32 -13.77 -7.78
CA LEU A 509 -1.37 -14.73 -7.43
C LEU A 509 -0.92 -16.19 -7.52
N GLY A 510 0.38 -16.42 -7.67
CA GLY A 510 0.96 -17.75 -7.90
C GLY A 510 1.14 -18.06 -9.39
N THR A 511 1.94 -19.08 -9.65
CA THR A 511 2.35 -19.46 -11.01
C THR A 511 1.19 -19.86 -11.92
N GLN A 512 0.10 -20.38 -11.35
CA GLN A 512 -1.09 -20.79 -12.11
C GLN A 512 -1.89 -19.61 -12.68
N GLN A 513 -1.92 -18.46 -11.98
CA GLN A 513 -2.69 -17.27 -12.39
C GLN A 513 -1.87 -16.29 -13.25
N SER A 514 -0.54 -16.41 -13.23
CA SER A 514 0.36 -15.51 -13.96
C SER A 514 0.10 -15.49 -15.47
N GLY A 515 -0.21 -16.65 -16.06
CA GLY A 515 -0.56 -16.77 -17.46
C GLY A 515 -1.85 -16.05 -17.84
N HIS A 516 -2.84 -16.08 -16.98
CA HIS A 516 -4.14 -15.43 -17.19
C HIS A 516 -4.04 -13.91 -17.09
N ILE A 517 -3.29 -13.40 -16.11
CA ILE A 517 -2.99 -11.96 -15.99
C ILE A 517 -2.23 -11.47 -17.23
N GLY A 518 -1.24 -12.24 -17.69
CA GLY A 518 -0.50 -11.92 -18.93
C GLY A 518 -1.37 -11.92 -20.18
N ALA A 519 -2.46 -12.68 -20.18
CA ALA A 519 -3.36 -12.79 -21.33
C ALA A 519 -4.29 -11.58 -21.51
N VAL A 520 -4.79 -10.98 -20.44
CA VAL A 520 -5.80 -9.91 -20.48
C VAL A 520 -5.37 -8.61 -19.79
N GLY A 521 -4.24 -8.61 -19.09
CA GLY A 521 -3.77 -7.50 -18.26
C GLY A 521 -4.38 -7.53 -16.85
N PHE A 522 -3.64 -6.93 -15.91
CA PHE A 522 -3.96 -7.01 -14.47
C PHE A 522 -5.30 -6.36 -14.11
N GLU A 523 -5.58 -5.17 -14.64
CA GLU A 523 -6.80 -4.41 -14.30
C GLU A 523 -8.07 -5.13 -14.78
N LEU A 524 -8.09 -5.61 -16.02
CA LEU A 524 -9.22 -6.39 -16.54
C LEU A 524 -9.38 -7.72 -15.79
N TYR A 525 -8.27 -8.39 -15.46
CA TYR A 525 -8.30 -9.59 -14.64
C TYR A 525 -8.96 -9.32 -13.27
N CYS A 526 -8.60 -8.22 -12.59
CA CYS A 526 -9.19 -7.81 -11.32
C CYS A 526 -10.69 -7.55 -11.44
N LYS A 527 -11.11 -6.85 -12.50
CA LYS A 527 -12.53 -6.54 -12.75
C LYS A 527 -13.35 -7.83 -12.94
N LEU A 528 -12.85 -8.76 -13.77
CA LEU A 528 -13.50 -10.05 -14.01
C LEU A 528 -13.60 -10.91 -12.74
N LEU A 529 -12.54 -10.92 -11.92
CA LEU A 529 -12.57 -11.69 -10.68
C LEU A 529 -13.54 -11.08 -9.66
N LYS A 530 -13.58 -9.76 -9.51
CA LYS A 530 -14.57 -9.09 -8.65
C LYS A 530 -15.99 -9.44 -9.07
N GLN A 531 -16.29 -9.36 -10.35
CA GLN A 531 -17.61 -9.76 -10.89
C GLN A 531 -17.93 -11.22 -10.57
N SER A 532 -16.94 -12.13 -10.66
CA SER A 532 -17.13 -13.55 -10.36
C SER A 532 -17.39 -13.79 -8.87
N VAL A 533 -16.66 -13.11 -7.99
CA VAL A 533 -16.87 -13.16 -6.53
C VAL A 533 -18.25 -12.62 -6.16
N ASP A 534 -18.64 -11.49 -6.69
CA ASP A 534 -19.95 -10.87 -6.43
C ASP A 534 -21.12 -11.78 -6.90
N ARG A 535 -20.99 -12.41 -8.07
CA ARG A 535 -21.96 -13.40 -8.57
C ARG A 535 -22.12 -14.59 -7.63
N LEU A 536 -21.00 -15.13 -7.16
CA LEU A 536 -21.01 -16.31 -6.28
C LEU A 536 -21.52 -15.97 -4.86
N ASN A 537 -21.36 -14.74 -4.39
CA ASN A 537 -21.92 -14.26 -3.12
C ASN A 537 -23.42 -13.94 -3.20
N GLY A 538 -24.06 -14.12 -4.37
CA GLY A 538 -25.48 -13.85 -4.56
C GLY A 538 -25.83 -12.36 -4.60
N ASN A 539 -24.84 -11.48 -4.74
CA ASN A 539 -25.04 -10.05 -4.94
C ASN A 539 -25.54 -9.83 -6.37
N VAL A 540 -26.85 -9.94 -6.57
CA VAL A 540 -27.54 -9.85 -7.89
C VAL A 540 -27.29 -8.51 -8.59
N ASN A 541 -26.83 -7.48 -7.86
CA ASN A 541 -26.53 -6.15 -8.40
C ASN A 541 -25.16 -6.07 -9.13
N SER A 542 -24.38 -7.14 -9.16
CA SER A 542 -23.07 -7.16 -9.83
C SER A 542 -23.13 -7.53 -11.32
N GLY A 543 -24.27 -7.99 -11.80
CA GLY A 543 -24.54 -8.12 -13.23
C GLY A 543 -24.97 -6.77 -13.80
N ARG A 544 -24.00 -5.88 -14.10
CA ARG A 544 -24.35 -4.73 -14.97
C ARG A 544 -24.91 -5.30 -16.26
N ALA A 545 -26.18 -5.01 -16.52
CA ALA A 545 -26.69 -5.19 -17.85
C ALA A 545 -25.91 -4.25 -18.77
N GLU A 546 -25.15 -4.79 -19.71
CA GLU A 546 -24.54 -4.00 -20.78
C GLU A 546 -25.69 -3.57 -21.69
N CYS A 547 -26.26 -2.43 -21.39
CA CYS A 547 -27.34 -1.85 -22.15
C CYS A 547 -26.87 -0.51 -22.73
N SER A 548 -26.90 -0.39 -24.05
CA SER A 548 -26.77 0.89 -24.72
C SER A 548 -28.16 1.51 -24.82
N ILE A 549 -28.38 2.62 -24.14
CA ILE A 549 -29.62 3.37 -24.20
C ILE A 549 -29.41 4.55 -25.14
N HIS A 550 -30.12 4.56 -26.26
CA HIS A 550 -30.18 5.70 -27.16
C HIS A 550 -31.52 6.39 -26.97
N LEU A 551 -31.50 7.63 -26.54
CA LEU A 551 -32.69 8.45 -26.35
C LEU A 551 -32.52 9.67 -27.25
N ASP A 552 -33.42 9.84 -28.19
CA ASP A 552 -33.34 10.88 -29.24
C ASP A 552 -33.33 12.31 -28.68
N PHE A 553 -33.81 12.49 -27.46
CA PHE A 553 -33.81 13.78 -26.75
C PHE A 553 -32.63 13.98 -25.81
N ILE A 554 -31.68 13.02 -25.70
CA ILE A 554 -30.47 13.13 -24.88
C ILE A 554 -29.25 13.05 -25.78
N ILE A 555 -28.44 14.09 -25.73
CA ILE A 555 -27.17 14.14 -26.45
C ILE A 555 -26.01 13.97 -25.46
N THR A 556 -25.21 12.93 -25.67
CA THR A 556 -24.04 12.60 -24.85
C THR A 556 -22.75 13.22 -25.39
N ASN A 557 -22.77 13.78 -26.58
CA ASN A 557 -21.61 14.37 -27.26
C ASN A 557 -21.76 15.89 -27.38
N GLU A 558 -20.71 16.63 -26.92
CA GLU A 558 -20.72 18.10 -27.00
C GLU A 558 -20.80 18.63 -28.42
N ALA A 559 -20.15 17.98 -29.39
CA ALA A 559 -20.12 18.38 -30.77
C ALA A 559 -21.52 18.30 -31.42
N GLU A 560 -22.24 17.23 -31.13
CA GLU A 560 -23.59 16.97 -31.65
C GLU A 560 -24.63 17.92 -31.03
N TYR A 561 -24.47 18.26 -29.74
CA TYR A 561 -25.37 19.17 -29.03
C TYR A 561 -25.43 20.58 -29.66
N TYR A 562 -24.30 21.10 -30.08
CA TYR A 562 -24.24 22.44 -30.69
C TYR A 562 -24.73 22.48 -32.17
N GLN A 563 -24.95 21.32 -32.78
CA GLN A 563 -25.52 21.21 -34.13
C GLN A 563 -27.03 21.04 -34.14
N ASN A 564 -27.57 20.53 -33.05
CA ASN A 564 -28.99 20.19 -32.98
C ASN A 564 -29.82 21.42 -32.62
N GLU A 565 -30.67 21.89 -33.54
CA GLU A 565 -31.57 23.02 -33.31
C GLU A 565 -32.80 22.64 -32.44
N GLU A 566 -33.02 21.33 -32.20
CA GLU A 566 -34.11 20.84 -31.36
C GLU A 566 -33.73 20.89 -29.86
N LYS A 567 -34.75 21.01 -28.98
CA LYS A 567 -34.60 21.06 -27.52
C LYS A 567 -34.14 19.70 -26.95
N SER A 568 -32.92 19.32 -27.19
CA SER A 568 -32.31 18.12 -26.60
C SER A 568 -31.60 18.44 -25.26
N LEU A 569 -31.60 17.45 -24.37
CA LEU A 569 -30.98 17.57 -23.05
C LEU A 569 -29.49 17.16 -23.12
N PRO A 570 -28.55 18.02 -22.68
CA PRO A 570 -27.16 17.67 -22.69
C PRO A 570 -26.83 16.68 -21.54
N ALA A 571 -26.19 15.56 -21.86
CA ALA A 571 -25.69 14.59 -20.90
C ALA A 571 -24.17 14.36 -21.08
N PHE A 572 -23.42 15.43 -21.17
CA PHE A 572 -21.95 15.44 -21.28
C PHE A 572 -21.32 16.48 -20.34
N ILE A 573 -20.03 16.37 -20.13
CA ILE A 573 -19.24 17.33 -19.38
C ILE A 573 -18.59 18.30 -20.37
N PRO A 574 -19.06 19.59 -20.44
CA PRO A 574 -18.55 20.54 -21.41
C PRO A 574 -17.05 20.84 -21.23
N ALA A 575 -16.35 21.04 -22.33
CA ALA A 575 -14.94 21.50 -22.28
C ALA A 575 -14.80 22.86 -21.58
N SER A 576 -15.82 23.73 -21.67
CA SER A 576 -15.87 25.00 -20.96
C SER A 576 -16.01 24.88 -19.43
N TYR A 577 -16.49 23.72 -18.91
CA TYR A 577 -16.60 23.45 -17.47
C TYR A 577 -15.34 22.79 -16.90
N LEU A 578 -14.73 21.88 -17.66
CA LEU A 578 -13.48 21.21 -17.34
C LEU A 578 -12.57 21.23 -18.59
N ASP A 579 -11.70 22.23 -18.69
CA ASP A 579 -10.84 22.45 -19.85
C ASP A 579 -9.73 21.39 -20.01
N GLU A 580 -9.27 20.77 -18.93
CA GLU A 580 -8.34 19.66 -19.05
C GLU A 580 -9.03 18.33 -19.44
N THR A 581 -8.75 17.83 -20.64
CA THR A 581 -9.26 16.54 -21.15
C THR A 581 -9.02 15.39 -20.20
N LYS A 582 -7.86 15.36 -19.54
CA LYS A 582 -7.51 14.33 -18.54
C LYS A 582 -8.48 14.31 -17.35
N ILE A 583 -8.93 15.47 -16.89
CA ILE A 583 -9.89 15.58 -15.78
C ILE A 583 -11.28 15.13 -16.26
N ARG A 584 -11.67 15.44 -17.51
CA ARG A 584 -12.96 14.96 -18.08
C ARG A 584 -12.99 13.45 -18.20
N ILE A 585 -11.94 12.83 -18.71
CA ILE A 585 -11.82 11.36 -18.78
C ILE A 585 -11.99 10.73 -17.39
N ALA A 586 -11.33 11.30 -16.38
CA ALA A 586 -11.46 10.83 -15.02
C ALA A 586 -12.89 10.95 -14.46
N ALA A 587 -13.57 12.06 -14.76
CA ALA A 587 -14.95 12.26 -14.37
C ALA A 587 -15.91 11.26 -15.05
N TYR A 588 -15.76 11.01 -16.35
CA TYR A 588 -16.55 9.99 -17.05
C TYR A 588 -16.32 8.58 -16.49
N ARG A 589 -15.09 8.22 -16.16
CA ARG A 589 -14.80 6.94 -15.50
C ARG A 589 -15.51 6.81 -14.16
N GLN A 590 -15.48 7.87 -13.34
CA GLN A 590 -16.18 7.88 -12.06
C GLN A 590 -17.68 7.73 -12.22
N ILE A 591 -18.28 8.44 -13.17
CA ILE A 591 -19.71 8.31 -13.48
C ILE A 591 -20.03 6.88 -13.91
N SER A 592 -19.18 6.27 -14.74
CA SER A 592 -19.39 4.89 -15.20
C SER A 592 -19.30 3.83 -14.09
N GLU A 593 -18.68 4.14 -12.96
CA GLU A 593 -18.55 3.22 -11.81
C GLU A 593 -19.74 3.30 -10.85
N LEU A 594 -20.60 4.33 -10.95
CA LEU A 594 -21.76 4.50 -10.09
C LEU A 594 -22.80 3.40 -10.36
N SER A 595 -23.26 2.75 -9.31
CA SER A 595 -24.24 1.65 -9.39
C SER A 595 -25.58 1.99 -8.75
N THR A 596 -25.63 3.01 -7.89
CA THR A 596 -26.84 3.39 -7.16
C THR A 596 -27.11 4.90 -7.21
N ILE A 597 -28.39 5.28 -7.14
CA ILE A 597 -28.83 6.69 -7.06
C ILE A 597 -28.25 7.41 -5.82
N LYS A 598 -27.93 6.66 -4.74
CA LYS A 598 -27.29 7.23 -3.53
C LYS A 598 -25.83 7.63 -3.77
N GLU A 599 -25.14 6.95 -4.65
CA GLU A 599 -23.76 7.27 -5.04
C GLU A 599 -23.70 8.47 -5.97
N LEU A 600 -24.76 8.71 -6.73
CA LEU A 600 -24.92 9.86 -7.63
C LEU A 600 -25.16 11.16 -6.85
N LYS A 601 -25.79 11.10 -5.68
CA LYS A 601 -26.09 12.23 -4.78
C LYS A 601 -24.93 12.49 -3.81
#